data_d3e74430212ad3d5dbbdde9beba99e2c
#
_entry.id   d3e74430212ad3d5dbbdde9beba99e2c
#
_cell.length_a   1.000
_cell.length_b   1.000
_cell.length_c   1.000
_cell.angle_alpha   90.00
_cell.angle_beta   90.00
_cell.angle_gamma   90.00
#
_symmetry.space_group_name_H-M   'P 1'
#
loop_
_entity.id
_entity.type
_entity.pdbx_description
1 polymer ?
#
loop_
_entity_poly.entity_id
_entity_poly.type
_entity_poly.pdbx_seq_one_letter_code
_entity_poly.pdbx_strand_id
1 'polypeptide(L)'
;MIAITNSAAYVAILFMLILWFHNGKKENAIRKQYTVLYTTLSVIIALLVNVFIHLVYYHPRPFVSYDVNQLVPHAENSSFVSDHSVLVLSIAFMFILRGEKLRYIALLWAVLVCISRLYVGVHFPLDVMGAAVITILTSSLLLQKKRIFEPIAKLVFKMYAFVAKRIRFLEKYNHVA
;
A
#
# COMPACT_ATOMS: atom_id res chain seq x y z
N MET A 1 4.07 12.26 -15.92
CA MET A 1 4.69 11.15 -15.14
C MET A 1 5.25 11.60 -13.79
N ILE A 2 5.97 12.72 -13.69
CA ILE A 2 6.50 13.23 -12.39
C ILE A 2 5.37 13.44 -11.36
N ALA A 3 4.28 14.11 -11.74
CA ALA A 3 3.14 14.30 -10.83
C ALA A 3 2.51 12.97 -10.37
N ILE A 4 2.44 11.96 -11.26
CA ILE A 4 1.90 10.64 -10.93
C ILE A 4 2.78 9.94 -9.88
N THR A 5 4.11 9.91 -10.09
CA THR A 5 5.01 9.27 -9.11
C THR A 5 4.97 9.96 -7.75
N ASN A 6 4.91 11.31 -7.72
CA ASN A 6 4.84 12.08 -6.48
C ASN A 6 3.47 11.99 -5.79
N SER A 7 2.40 11.62 -6.51
CA SER A 7 1.05 11.45 -5.94
C SER A 7 0.89 10.14 -5.17
N ALA A 8 1.81 9.19 -5.28
CA ALA A 8 1.64 7.83 -4.79
C ALA A 8 1.20 7.75 -3.31
N ALA A 9 1.88 8.45 -2.42
CA ALA A 9 1.54 8.45 -0.99
C ALA A 9 0.22 9.18 -0.70
N TYR A 10 -0.02 10.31 -1.35
CA TYR A 10 -1.24 11.12 -1.13
C TYR A 10 -2.50 10.38 -1.57
N VAL A 11 -2.47 9.76 -2.76
CA VAL A 11 -3.60 8.98 -3.28
C VAL A 11 -3.79 7.70 -2.46
N ALA A 12 -2.71 7.07 -1.98
CA ALA A 12 -2.79 5.95 -1.05
C ALA A 12 -3.57 6.31 0.22
N ILE A 13 -3.20 7.43 0.86
CA ILE A 13 -3.89 7.94 2.04
C ILE A 13 -5.36 8.24 1.72
N LEU A 14 -5.64 8.88 0.59
CA LEU A 14 -7.01 9.18 0.16
C LEU A 14 -7.86 7.92 0.03
N PHE A 15 -7.38 6.85 -0.61
CA PHE A 15 -8.08 5.57 -0.68
C PHE A 15 -8.37 4.99 0.71
N MET A 16 -7.40 5.05 1.63
CA MET A 16 -7.59 4.55 2.99
C MET A 16 -8.63 5.37 3.74
N LEU A 17 -8.62 6.71 3.62
CA LEU A 17 -9.60 7.60 4.25
C LEU A 17 -11.01 7.38 3.70
N ILE A 18 -11.18 7.23 2.37
CA ILE A 18 -12.49 6.95 1.75
C ILE A 18 -13.07 5.63 2.28
N LEU A 19 -12.26 4.59 2.46
CA LEU A 19 -12.74 3.33 3.00
C LEU A 19 -13.01 3.43 4.51
N TRP A 20 -12.13 4.07 5.28
CA TRP A 20 -12.26 4.20 6.73
C TRP A 20 -13.51 4.96 7.14
N PHE A 21 -13.74 6.12 6.51
CA PHE A 21 -14.87 7.01 6.77
C PHE A 21 -16.10 6.70 5.91
N HIS A 22 -16.24 5.46 5.46
CA HIS A 22 -17.39 5.08 4.69
C HIS A 22 -18.68 5.13 5.52
N ASN A 23 -19.63 5.97 5.10
CA ASN A 23 -20.93 6.11 5.72
C ASN A 23 -21.96 5.20 5.02
N GLY A 24 -22.20 4.02 5.56
CA GLY A 24 -23.11 3.02 5.00
C GLY A 24 -23.62 2.06 6.07
N LYS A 25 -24.25 0.96 5.67
CA LYS A 25 -24.69 -0.07 6.63
C LYS A 25 -23.51 -0.52 7.50
N LYS A 26 -23.74 -0.69 8.80
CA LYS A 26 -22.71 -1.00 9.81
C LYS A 26 -21.77 -2.14 9.38
N GLU A 27 -22.32 -3.24 8.87
CA GLU A 27 -21.54 -4.39 8.41
C GLU A 27 -20.56 -4.04 7.27
N ASN A 28 -21.00 -3.22 6.30
CA ASN A 28 -20.14 -2.75 5.20
C ASN A 28 -19.06 -1.80 5.70
N ALA A 29 -19.37 -0.93 6.65
CA ALA A 29 -18.41 0.00 7.24
C ALA A 29 -17.32 -0.76 8.00
N ILE A 30 -17.71 -1.71 8.85
CA ILE A 30 -16.76 -2.60 9.56
C ILE A 30 -15.87 -3.35 8.57
N ARG A 31 -16.46 -3.97 7.53
CA ARG A 31 -15.68 -4.69 6.51
C ARG A 31 -14.63 -3.81 5.85
N LYS A 32 -14.97 -2.56 5.54
CA LYS A 32 -14.04 -1.59 4.92
C LYS A 32 -12.95 -1.16 5.88
N GLN A 33 -13.26 -0.92 7.16
CA GLN A 33 -12.24 -0.63 8.18
C GLN A 33 -11.25 -1.78 8.33
N TYR A 34 -11.73 -3.03 8.33
CA TYR A 34 -10.85 -4.21 8.27
C TYR A 34 -10.03 -4.26 6.97
N THR A 35 -10.61 -3.84 5.83
CA THR A 35 -9.83 -3.76 4.58
C THR A 35 -8.67 -2.76 4.71
N VAL A 36 -8.92 -1.57 5.26
CA VAL A 36 -7.86 -0.58 5.53
C VAL A 36 -6.77 -1.18 6.41
N LEU A 37 -7.16 -1.82 7.52
CA LEU A 37 -6.19 -2.41 8.44
C LEU A 37 -5.32 -3.48 7.77
N TYR A 38 -5.95 -4.43 7.06
CA TYR A 38 -5.22 -5.48 6.36
C TYR A 38 -4.35 -4.93 5.22
N THR A 39 -4.80 -3.87 4.53
CA THR A 39 -3.99 -3.17 3.53
C THR A 39 -2.75 -2.55 4.18
N THR A 40 -2.92 -1.84 5.28
CA THR A 40 -1.81 -1.23 6.01
C THR A 40 -0.81 -2.28 6.50
N LEU A 41 -1.29 -3.38 7.08
CA LEU A 41 -0.43 -4.49 7.50
C LEU A 41 0.30 -5.12 6.32
N SER A 42 -0.38 -5.32 5.18
CA SER A 42 0.24 -5.86 3.96
C SER A 42 1.34 -4.95 3.44
N VAL A 43 1.11 -3.63 3.40
CA VAL A 43 2.14 -2.65 3.02
C VAL A 43 3.34 -2.72 3.96
N ILE A 44 3.11 -2.72 5.26
CA ILE A 44 4.20 -2.79 6.26
C ILE A 44 5.02 -4.07 6.07
N ILE A 45 4.36 -5.23 5.98
CA ILE A 45 5.06 -6.52 5.81
C ILE A 45 5.84 -6.53 4.49
N ALA A 46 5.24 -6.06 3.38
CA ALA A 46 5.90 -6.03 2.09
C ALA A 46 7.11 -5.08 2.07
N LEU A 47 7.01 -3.92 2.73
CA LEU A 47 8.14 -2.99 2.87
C LEU A 47 9.24 -3.56 3.79
N LEU A 48 8.90 -4.27 4.85
CA LEU A 48 9.89 -4.96 5.70
C LEU A 48 10.64 -6.06 4.91
N VAL A 49 9.91 -6.83 4.09
CA VAL A 49 10.54 -7.79 3.17
C VAL A 49 11.45 -7.07 2.18
N ASN A 50 11.04 -5.91 1.65
CA ASN A 50 11.88 -5.12 0.75
C ASN A 50 13.14 -4.60 1.45
N VAL A 51 13.02 -4.08 2.67
CA VAL A 51 14.20 -3.65 3.47
C VAL A 51 15.16 -4.82 3.66
N PHE A 52 14.66 -6.02 3.98
CA PHE A 52 15.50 -7.21 4.09
C PHE A 52 16.21 -7.56 2.77
N ILE A 53 15.49 -7.48 1.65
CA ILE A 53 16.09 -7.69 0.32
C ILE A 53 17.22 -6.68 0.06
N HIS A 54 17.01 -5.39 0.37
CA HIS A 54 18.02 -4.34 0.20
C HIS A 54 19.29 -4.59 1.06
N LEU A 55 19.15 -5.26 2.22
CA LEU A 55 20.30 -5.60 3.07
C LEU A 55 21.16 -6.75 2.51
N VAL A 56 20.54 -7.68 1.77
CA VAL A 56 21.21 -8.89 1.28
C VAL A 56 21.53 -8.85 -0.21
N TYR A 57 20.87 -7.96 -0.97
CA TYR A 57 21.02 -7.86 -2.43
C TYR A 57 21.05 -6.39 -2.86
N TYR A 58 22.21 -5.99 -3.41
CA TYR A 58 22.37 -4.67 -4.02
C TYR A 58 22.21 -4.77 -5.53
N HIS A 59 21.29 -3.98 -6.09
CA HIS A 59 21.10 -3.80 -7.52
C HIS A 59 21.19 -2.31 -7.86
N PRO A 60 22.18 -1.85 -8.66
CA PRO A 60 22.32 -0.44 -8.98
C PRO A 60 21.10 0.07 -9.74
N ARG A 61 20.81 1.36 -9.58
CA ARG A 61 19.69 2.00 -10.28
C ARG A 61 20.03 2.31 -11.74
N PRO A 62 19.02 2.47 -12.64
CA PRO A 62 19.27 2.78 -14.04
C PRO A 62 20.22 3.97 -14.25
N PHE A 63 20.02 5.07 -13.53
CA PHE A 63 20.82 6.29 -13.65
C PHE A 63 22.27 6.16 -13.11
N VAL A 64 22.57 5.09 -12.37
CA VAL A 64 23.94 4.77 -11.92
C VAL A 64 24.69 3.96 -12.96
N SER A 65 23.99 3.07 -13.69
CA SER A 65 24.62 2.08 -14.58
C SER A 65 24.52 2.43 -16.06
N TYR A 66 23.60 3.32 -16.43
CA TYR A 66 23.30 3.66 -17.82
C TYR A 66 23.10 5.16 -18.00
N ASP A 67 23.36 5.65 -19.20
CA ASP A 67 23.06 7.04 -19.59
C ASP A 67 21.55 7.19 -19.81
N VAL A 68 20.81 7.41 -18.71
CA VAL A 68 19.37 7.64 -18.71
C VAL A 68 19.03 8.98 -18.09
N ASN A 69 18.00 9.65 -18.61
CA ASN A 69 17.49 10.88 -18.04
C ASN A 69 16.77 10.61 -16.71
N GLN A 70 17.42 10.93 -15.60
CA GLN A 70 16.78 10.91 -14.27
C GLN A 70 15.92 12.16 -14.11
N LEU A 71 14.59 11.99 -14.15
CA LEU A 71 13.63 13.10 -14.08
C LEU A 71 13.23 13.51 -12.65
N VAL A 72 13.57 12.68 -11.65
CA VAL A 72 13.31 12.97 -10.22
C VAL A 72 14.56 12.63 -9.41
N PRO A 73 14.96 13.44 -8.42
CA PRO A 73 16.06 13.12 -7.54
C PRO A 73 15.79 11.81 -6.78
N HIS A 74 16.79 10.95 -6.68
CA HIS A 74 16.74 9.72 -5.92
C HIS A 74 18.13 9.35 -5.40
N ALA A 75 18.18 8.71 -4.21
CA ALA A 75 19.43 8.22 -3.65
C ALA A 75 19.99 7.04 -4.46
N GLU A 76 21.31 6.88 -4.47
CA GLU A 76 22.03 5.78 -5.13
C GLU A 76 22.03 4.49 -4.27
N ASN A 77 20.88 4.15 -3.71
CA ASN A 77 20.67 2.91 -2.98
C ASN A 77 20.18 1.78 -3.92
N SER A 78 19.97 0.57 -3.37
CA SER A 78 19.46 -0.56 -4.17
C SER A 78 18.16 -0.21 -4.91
N SER A 79 18.08 -0.60 -6.18
CA SER A 79 16.89 -0.42 -7.03
C SER A 79 15.81 -1.47 -6.75
N PHE A 80 16.20 -2.71 -6.46
CA PHE A 80 15.31 -3.86 -6.37
C PHE A 80 14.86 -4.09 -4.91
N VAL A 81 13.55 -4.05 -4.61
CA VAL A 81 12.40 -3.74 -5.45
C VAL A 81 11.92 -2.30 -5.21
N SER A 82 11.03 -1.80 -6.06
CA SER A 82 10.52 -0.42 -5.95
C SER A 82 9.53 -0.23 -4.79
N ASP A 83 9.87 0.59 -3.79
CA ASP A 83 8.99 0.92 -2.64
C ASP A 83 7.65 1.53 -3.05
N HIS A 84 7.68 2.44 -4.05
CA HIS A 84 6.45 3.03 -4.59
C HIS A 84 5.54 1.97 -5.21
N SER A 85 6.13 1.02 -5.96
CA SER A 85 5.38 -0.08 -6.55
C SER A 85 4.84 -1.02 -5.47
N VAL A 86 5.61 -1.31 -4.41
CA VAL A 86 5.16 -2.09 -3.25
C VAL A 86 3.94 -1.43 -2.62
N LEU A 87 3.99 -0.11 -2.36
CA LEU A 87 2.88 0.63 -1.75
C LEU A 87 1.60 0.51 -2.59
N VAL A 88 1.67 0.91 -3.87
CA VAL A 88 0.47 1.03 -4.70
C VAL A 88 -0.11 -0.33 -5.08
N LEU A 89 0.73 -1.34 -5.33
CA LEU A 89 0.30 -2.69 -5.65
C LEU A 89 -0.30 -3.42 -4.45
N SER A 90 0.24 -3.21 -3.23
CA SER A 90 -0.38 -3.75 -2.00
C SER A 90 -1.82 -3.27 -1.84
N ILE A 91 -2.09 -1.98 -2.10
CA ILE A 91 -3.43 -1.41 -2.04
C ILE A 91 -4.32 -2.04 -3.11
N ALA A 92 -3.87 -2.05 -4.36
CA ALA A 92 -4.64 -2.59 -5.47
C ALA A 92 -5.00 -4.06 -5.27
N PHE A 93 -4.02 -4.90 -4.91
CA PHE A 93 -4.25 -6.33 -4.69
C PHE A 93 -5.12 -6.60 -3.48
N MET A 94 -4.93 -5.89 -2.36
CA MET A 94 -5.81 -6.05 -1.22
C MET A 94 -7.26 -5.65 -1.56
N PHE A 95 -7.48 -4.58 -2.33
CA PHE A 95 -8.80 -4.17 -2.77
C PHE A 95 -9.44 -5.22 -3.70
N ILE A 96 -8.66 -5.85 -4.58
CA ILE A 96 -9.12 -6.95 -5.44
C ILE A 96 -9.51 -8.15 -4.57
N LEU A 97 -8.63 -8.60 -3.69
CA LEU A 97 -8.84 -9.78 -2.84
C LEU A 97 -10.02 -9.60 -1.87
N ARG A 98 -10.29 -8.37 -1.43
CA ARG A 98 -11.41 -8.02 -0.56
C ARG A 98 -12.69 -7.66 -1.32
N GLY A 99 -12.66 -7.62 -2.66
CA GLY A 99 -13.81 -7.29 -3.51
C GLY A 99 -14.30 -5.84 -3.32
N GLU A 100 -13.40 -4.88 -3.04
CA GLU A 100 -13.78 -3.48 -2.87
C GLU A 100 -14.26 -2.85 -4.19
N LYS A 101 -15.22 -1.92 -4.10
CA LYS A 101 -15.76 -1.26 -5.31
C LYS A 101 -14.70 -0.44 -6.06
N LEU A 102 -13.73 0.11 -5.34
CA LEU A 102 -12.66 0.93 -5.91
C LEU A 102 -11.48 0.11 -6.48
N ARG A 103 -11.55 -1.23 -6.50
CA ARG A 103 -10.44 -2.12 -6.89
C ARG A 103 -9.86 -1.83 -8.27
N TYR A 104 -10.71 -1.55 -9.26
CA TYR A 104 -10.22 -1.29 -10.62
C TYR A 104 -9.59 0.09 -10.77
N ILE A 105 -10.11 1.09 -10.03
CA ILE A 105 -9.52 2.43 -9.98
C ILE A 105 -8.16 2.38 -9.28
N ALA A 106 -8.07 1.64 -8.16
CA ALA A 106 -6.82 1.42 -7.45
C ALA A 106 -5.78 0.67 -8.31
N LEU A 107 -6.23 -0.34 -9.08
CA LEU A 107 -5.36 -1.07 -10.00
C LEU A 107 -4.83 -0.18 -11.12
N LEU A 108 -5.72 0.59 -11.77
CA LEU A 108 -5.32 1.52 -12.83
C LEU A 108 -4.30 2.53 -12.32
N TRP A 109 -4.58 3.13 -11.14
CA TRP A 109 -3.63 4.06 -10.52
C TRP A 109 -2.30 3.38 -10.17
N ALA A 110 -2.31 2.16 -9.63
CA ALA A 110 -1.10 1.41 -9.32
C ALA A 110 -0.25 1.17 -10.58
N VAL A 111 -0.88 0.75 -11.69
CA VAL A 111 -0.19 0.56 -12.97
C VAL A 111 0.42 1.88 -13.47
N LEU A 112 -0.32 3.00 -13.40
CA LEU A 112 0.20 4.31 -13.79
C LEU A 112 1.41 4.74 -12.94
N VAL A 113 1.37 4.51 -11.62
CA VAL A 113 2.51 4.79 -10.76
C VAL A 113 3.69 3.87 -11.11
N CYS A 114 3.48 2.57 -11.31
CA CYS A 114 4.53 1.64 -11.72
C CYS A 114 5.20 2.07 -13.04
N ILE A 115 4.42 2.41 -14.05
CA ILE A 115 4.94 2.94 -15.32
C ILE A 115 5.70 4.25 -15.10
N SER A 116 5.19 5.11 -14.21
CA SER A 116 5.88 6.38 -13.92
C SER A 116 7.27 6.18 -13.32
N ARG A 117 7.49 5.13 -12.51
CA ARG A 117 8.82 4.82 -11.94
C ARG A 117 9.84 4.44 -12.99
N LEU A 118 9.40 3.72 -14.03
CA LEU A 118 10.22 3.38 -15.18
C LEU A 118 10.53 4.62 -16.01
N TYR A 119 9.49 5.40 -16.30
CA TYR A 119 9.59 6.60 -17.13
C TYR A 119 10.51 7.67 -16.53
N VAL A 120 10.52 7.86 -15.21
CA VAL A 120 11.40 8.83 -14.55
C VAL A 120 12.83 8.32 -14.35
N GLY A 121 13.16 7.11 -14.84
CA GLY A 121 14.53 6.58 -14.91
C GLY A 121 15.10 6.09 -13.59
N VAL A 122 14.27 5.76 -12.59
CA VAL A 122 14.75 5.38 -11.24
C VAL A 122 14.64 3.89 -10.93
N HIS A 123 13.90 3.12 -11.73
CA HIS A 123 13.71 1.66 -11.57
C HIS A 123 13.72 0.92 -12.90
N PHE A 124 14.11 -0.36 -12.84
CA PHE A 124 13.98 -1.29 -13.96
C PHE A 124 12.60 -1.98 -13.96
N PRO A 125 12.15 -2.55 -15.11
CA PRO A 125 10.93 -3.35 -15.15
C PRO A 125 10.92 -4.50 -14.13
N LEU A 126 12.05 -5.15 -13.88
CA LEU A 126 12.18 -6.23 -12.89
C LEU A 126 11.92 -5.77 -11.46
N ASP A 127 12.25 -4.52 -11.11
CA ASP A 127 11.99 -3.96 -9.78
C ASP A 127 10.47 -3.85 -9.50
N VAL A 128 9.72 -3.51 -10.54
CA VAL A 128 8.25 -3.43 -10.49
C VAL A 128 7.62 -4.82 -10.46
N MET A 129 8.14 -5.75 -11.27
CA MET A 129 7.67 -7.14 -11.28
C MET A 129 7.94 -7.83 -9.94
N GLY A 130 9.13 -7.63 -9.36
CA GLY A 130 9.47 -8.11 -8.03
C GLY A 130 8.53 -7.55 -6.96
N ALA A 131 8.21 -6.26 -7.01
CA ALA A 131 7.22 -5.64 -6.14
C ALA A 131 5.83 -6.28 -6.30
N ALA A 132 5.40 -6.60 -7.52
CA ALA A 132 4.13 -7.28 -7.76
C ALA A 132 4.10 -8.67 -7.11
N VAL A 133 5.16 -9.46 -7.25
CA VAL A 133 5.26 -10.80 -6.65
C VAL A 133 5.18 -10.69 -5.12
N ILE A 134 6.00 -9.84 -4.51
CA ILE A 134 6.03 -9.67 -3.04
C ILE A 134 4.66 -9.24 -2.53
N THR A 135 4.02 -8.28 -3.17
CA THR A 135 2.73 -7.74 -2.70
C THR A 135 1.57 -8.70 -2.88
N ILE A 136 1.54 -9.51 -3.95
CA ILE A 136 0.57 -10.60 -4.11
C ILE A 136 0.75 -11.63 -3.00
N LEU A 137 1.98 -12.06 -2.75
CA LEU A 137 2.27 -13.08 -1.73
C LEU A 137 1.91 -12.57 -0.33
N THR A 138 2.37 -11.37 0.06
CA THR A 138 2.11 -10.81 1.39
C THR A 138 0.61 -10.57 1.61
N SER A 139 -0.11 -10.02 0.65
CA SER A 139 -1.55 -9.78 0.74
C SER A 139 -2.34 -11.10 0.85
N SER A 140 -1.98 -12.10 0.03
CA SER A 140 -2.66 -13.39 0.03
C SER A 140 -2.40 -14.17 1.33
N LEU A 141 -1.15 -14.24 1.77
CA LEU A 141 -0.77 -14.92 3.02
C LEU A 141 -1.42 -14.25 4.24
N LEU A 142 -1.45 -12.92 4.27
CA LEU A 142 -2.09 -12.17 5.36
C LEU A 142 -3.59 -12.51 5.46
N LEU A 143 -4.31 -12.57 4.34
CA LEU A 143 -5.73 -12.91 4.35
C LEU A 143 -5.98 -14.39 4.68
N GLN A 144 -5.13 -15.31 4.22
CA GLN A 144 -5.22 -16.73 4.60
C GLN A 144 -5.00 -16.92 6.11
N LYS A 145 -4.05 -16.18 6.68
CA LYS A 145 -3.64 -16.25 8.10
C LYS A 145 -4.29 -15.13 8.95
N LYS A 146 -5.39 -14.55 8.51
CA LYS A 146 -6.06 -13.40 9.17
C LYS A 146 -6.29 -13.60 10.68
N ARG A 147 -6.51 -14.85 11.15
CA ARG A 147 -6.69 -15.17 12.57
C ARG A 147 -5.48 -14.78 13.42
N ILE A 148 -4.26 -14.84 12.87
CA ILE A 148 -3.02 -14.46 13.56
C ILE A 148 -3.00 -12.93 13.78
N PHE A 149 -3.56 -12.16 12.85
CA PHE A 149 -3.58 -10.70 12.89
C PHE A 149 -4.81 -10.12 13.59
N GLU A 150 -5.78 -10.96 13.96
CA GLU A 150 -7.00 -10.57 14.66
C GLU A 150 -6.74 -9.84 16.00
N PRO A 151 -5.78 -10.25 16.84
CA PRO A 151 -5.45 -9.51 18.07
C PRO A 151 -4.96 -8.09 17.79
N ILE A 152 -4.15 -7.90 16.74
CA ILE A 152 -3.67 -6.58 16.31
C ILE A 152 -4.87 -5.72 15.85
N ALA A 153 -5.77 -6.30 15.06
CA ALA A 153 -6.97 -5.62 14.61
C ALA A 153 -7.81 -5.14 15.79
N LYS A 154 -8.08 -6.01 16.76
CA LYS A 154 -8.86 -5.67 17.96
C LYS A 154 -8.18 -4.58 18.79
N LEU A 155 -6.85 -4.61 18.92
CA LEU A 155 -6.10 -3.57 19.62
C LEU A 155 -6.25 -2.22 18.91
N VAL A 156 -6.05 -2.16 17.59
CA VAL A 156 -6.20 -0.92 16.80
C VAL A 156 -7.63 -0.36 16.93
N PHE A 157 -8.66 -1.21 16.82
CA PHE A 157 -10.04 -0.75 16.99
C PHE A 157 -10.35 -0.28 18.41
N LYS A 158 -9.79 -0.92 19.43
CA LYS A 158 -9.92 -0.47 20.83
C LYS A 158 -9.29 0.91 21.03
N MET A 159 -8.09 1.12 20.48
CA MET A 159 -7.43 2.44 20.51
C MET A 159 -8.24 3.50 19.74
N TYR A 160 -8.74 3.14 18.54
CA TYR A 160 -9.59 4.02 17.76
C TYR A 160 -10.87 4.40 18.53
N ALA A 161 -11.55 3.43 19.15
CA ALA A 161 -12.75 3.66 19.95
C ALA A 161 -12.49 4.58 21.15
N PHE A 162 -11.33 4.44 21.80
CA PHE A 162 -10.95 5.31 22.91
C PHE A 162 -10.79 6.78 22.46
N VAL A 163 -10.16 7.02 21.31
CA VAL A 163 -9.99 8.35 20.74
C VAL A 163 -11.32 8.89 20.19
N ALA A 164 -12.10 8.04 19.53
CA ALA A 164 -13.37 8.41 18.91
C ALA A 164 -14.40 8.94 19.93
N LYS A 165 -14.42 8.38 21.15
CA LYS A 165 -15.30 8.87 22.25
C LYS A 165 -15.03 10.33 22.65
N ARG A 166 -13.85 10.87 22.34
CA ARG A 166 -13.47 12.26 22.66
C ARG A 166 -13.72 13.23 21.50
N ILE A 167 -13.93 12.72 20.29
CA ILE A 167 -14.06 13.52 19.07
C ILE A 167 -15.38 13.15 18.38
N ARG A 168 -16.42 13.99 18.52
CA ARG A 168 -17.77 13.76 17.97
C ARG A 168 -17.79 13.35 16.50
N PHE A 169 -16.88 13.87 15.68
CA PHE A 169 -16.77 13.49 14.28
C PHE A 169 -16.37 12.01 14.12
N LEU A 170 -15.40 11.52 14.91
CA LEU A 170 -14.90 10.14 14.84
C LEU A 170 -15.88 9.14 15.43
N GLU A 171 -16.68 9.55 16.42
CA GLU A 171 -17.67 8.72 17.07
C GLU A 171 -18.68 8.15 16.05
N LYS A 172 -19.10 8.96 15.08
CA LYS A 172 -20.01 8.57 13.99
C LYS A 172 -19.47 7.37 13.17
N TYR A 173 -18.15 7.21 13.09
CA TYR A 173 -17.47 6.15 12.32
C TYR A 173 -16.89 5.04 13.18
N ASN A 174 -17.21 5.03 14.48
CA ASN A 174 -16.82 3.95 15.39
C ASN A 174 -17.81 2.79 15.31
N HIS A 175 -17.65 1.95 14.29
CA HIS A 175 -18.57 0.85 13.99
C HIS A 175 -18.18 -0.46 14.69
N VAL A 176 -16.96 -0.58 15.22
CA VAL A 176 -16.39 -1.84 15.75
C VAL A 176 -16.43 -1.89 17.28
N ALA A 177 -16.79 -0.78 17.95
CA ALA A 177 -16.95 -0.73 19.40
C ALA A 177 -18.32 -1.19 19.83
#